data_a25fd8bec559b93862768d3fd13e5a0a
#
_entry.id   a25fd8bec559b93862768d3fd13e5a0a
#
_cell.length_a   1.000
_cell.length_b   1.000
_cell.length_c   1.000
_cell.angle_alpha   90.00
_cell.angle_beta   90.00
_cell.angle_gamma   90.00
#
_symmetry.space_group_name_H-M   'P 1'
#
loop_
_entity.id
_entity.type
_entity.pdbx_description
1 polymer ?
#
loop_
_entity_poly.entity_id
_entity_poly.type
_entity_poly.pdbx_seq_one_letter_code
_entity_poly.pdbx_strand_id
1 'polypeptide(L)'
;PITATIDVINNWAGRIICLLLIPLIGVTVFEVLSRKAFAVLASNDMDGLARDLGLGPTLWVYDVSRMTGGVLFMAAAGYALMRGVHIRADFIYRNWSPKTQATVDATMYLAFYFPAMLFFFWVSMDYTVKAWVTWERSMDTALMAPLAPARSAMPIGAFLLLIQGIAELLRCCHQMGGTAQRRLLQFLPVYIIGLALVFGNVFFPDVITLGGILDSGFKGAGGLTQPMIGVIMIAVMLLAIFVGFPISFTLIFLGFVFGAWGFGGKMVFYLQTLQFNNVMLEQTLAA
;
A
#
# COMPACT_ATOMS: atom_id res chain seq x y z
N PRO A 1 -10.98 23.50 9.17
CA PRO A 1 -12.20 22.68 9.14
C PRO A 1 -12.00 21.41 8.30
N ILE A 2 -11.45 21.49 7.08
CA ILE A 2 -11.29 20.34 6.18
C ILE A 2 -10.42 19.23 6.80
N THR A 3 -9.28 19.56 7.36
CA THR A 3 -8.37 18.57 8.01
C THR A 3 -9.04 17.86 9.18
N ALA A 4 -9.81 18.58 9.99
CA ALA A 4 -10.55 17.99 11.11
C ALA A 4 -11.64 17.00 10.63
N THR A 5 -12.31 17.29 9.52
CA THR A 5 -13.31 16.37 8.95
C THR A 5 -12.65 15.10 8.45
N ILE A 6 -11.50 15.21 7.77
CA ILE A 6 -10.73 14.06 7.29
C ILE A 6 -10.26 13.19 8.47
N ASP A 7 -9.76 13.82 9.54
CA ASP A 7 -9.35 13.10 10.75
C ASP A 7 -10.50 12.35 11.41
N VAL A 8 -11.70 12.95 11.45
CA VAL A 8 -12.89 12.27 11.96
C VAL A 8 -13.23 11.05 11.14
N ILE A 9 -13.18 11.14 9.81
CA ILE A 9 -13.43 10.01 8.90
C ILE A 9 -12.43 8.88 9.17
N ASN A 10 -11.13 9.18 9.16
CA ASN A 10 -10.09 8.17 9.39
C ASN A 10 -10.13 7.58 10.81
N ASN A 11 -10.48 8.39 11.81
CA ASN A 11 -10.64 7.91 13.18
C ASN A 11 -11.82 6.93 13.32
N TRP A 12 -12.95 7.24 12.69
CA TRP A 12 -14.10 6.33 12.65
C TRP A 12 -13.81 5.07 11.85
N ALA A 13 -13.18 5.20 10.68
CA ALA A 13 -12.73 4.06 9.89
C ALA A 13 -11.81 3.16 10.74
N GLY A 14 -10.79 3.72 11.40
CA GLY A 14 -9.89 2.98 12.29
C GLY A 14 -10.62 2.25 13.42
N ARG A 15 -11.60 2.89 14.07
CA ARG A 15 -12.38 2.24 15.14
C ARG A 15 -13.21 1.06 14.63
N ILE A 16 -13.87 1.22 13.48
CA ILE A 16 -14.67 0.15 12.86
C ILE A 16 -13.76 -1.01 12.47
N ILE A 17 -12.60 -0.72 11.88
CA ILE A 17 -11.65 -1.71 11.42
C ILE A 17 -11.03 -2.47 12.59
N CYS A 18 -10.76 -1.81 13.72
CA CYS A 18 -10.29 -2.50 14.94
C CYS A 18 -11.25 -3.57 15.44
N LEU A 19 -12.56 -3.48 15.15
CA LEU A 19 -13.51 -4.54 15.50
C LEU A 19 -13.23 -5.85 14.74
N LEU A 20 -12.59 -5.78 13.57
CA LEU A 20 -12.17 -6.98 12.82
C LEU A 20 -11.07 -7.79 13.54
N LEU A 21 -10.39 -7.21 14.51
CA LEU A 21 -9.44 -7.96 15.35
C LEU A 21 -10.15 -9.03 16.18
N ILE A 22 -11.38 -8.78 16.62
CA ILE A 22 -12.12 -9.73 17.46
C ILE A 22 -12.37 -11.05 16.72
N PRO A 23 -13.01 -11.06 15.52
CA PRO A 23 -13.18 -12.29 14.76
C PRO A 23 -11.85 -12.90 14.31
N LEU A 24 -10.83 -12.07 13.96
CA LEU A 24 -9.52 -12.57 13.58
C LEU A 24 -8.85 -13.38 14.72
N ILE A 25 -8.83 -12.82 15.91
CA ILE A 25 -8.30 -13.51 17.10
C ILE A 25 -9.14 -14.75 17.42
N GLY A 26 -10.48 -14.61 17.39
CA GLY A 26 -11.39 -15.72 17.68
C GLY A 26 -11.20 -16.91 16.74
N VAL A 27 -11.09 -16.65 15.45
CA VAL A 27 -10.87 -17.69 14.43
C VAL A 27 -9.50 -18.34 14.59
N THR A 28 -8.46 -17.58 14.87
CA THR A 28 -7.10 -18.10 15.09
C THR A 28 -7.02 -18.95 16.34
N VAL A 29 -7.60 -18.48 17.44
CA VAL A 29 -7.66 -19.25 18.72
C VAL A 29 -8.45 -20.53 18.54
N PHE A 30 -9.60 -20.46 17.85
CA PHE A 30 -10.41 -21.65 17.53
C PHE A 30 -9.58 -22.70 16.79
N GLU A 31 -8.84 -22.31 15.76
CA GLU A 31 -8.01 -23.23 14.97
C GLU A 31 -6.92 -23.90 15.82
N VAL A 32 -6.22 -23.12 16.65
CA VAL A 32 -5.18 -23.65 17.53
C VAL A 32 -5.76 -24.64 18.54
N LEU A 33 -6.90 -24.31 19.13
CA LEU A 33 -7.56 -25.19 20.11
C LEU A 33 -8.11 -26.47 19.44
N SER A 34 -8.73 -26.34 18.25
CA SER A 34 -9.24 -27.47 17.48
C SER A 34 -8.14 -28.44 17.08
N ARG A 35 -7.01 -27.93 16.57
CA ARG A 35 -5.85 -28.78 16.23
C ARG A 35 -5.24 -29.46 17.45
N LYS A 36 -5.09 -28.76 18.59
CA LYS A 36 -4.59 -29.35 19.83
C LYS A 36 -5.54 -30.40 20.38
N ALA A 37 -6.83 -30.12 20.41
CA ALA A 37 -7.83 -31.09 20.86
C ALA A 37 -7.83 -32.36 20.00
N PHE A 38 -7.76 -32.19 18.66
CA PHE A 38 -7.62 -33.32 17.74
C PHE A 38 -6.36 -34.14 18.06
N ALA A 39 -5.21 -33.50 18.23
CA ALA A 39 -3.95 -34.19 18.50
C ALA A 39 -4.00 -34.99 19.82
N VAL A 40 -4.64 -34.44 20.88
CA VAL A 40 -4.81 -35.11 22.16
C VAL A 40 -5.76 -36.30 22.03
N LEU A 41 -6.86 -36.18 21.32
CA LEU A 41 -7.81 -37.27 21.10
C LEU A 41 -7.19 -38.37 20.23
N ALA A 42 -6.46 -38.02 19.18
CA ALA A 42 -5.75 -38.97 18.33
C ALA A 42 -4.65 -39.75 19.11
N SER A 43 -3.95 -39.10 20.02
CA SER A 43 -2.96 -39.80 20.88
C SER A 43 -3.56 -40.80 21.84
N ASN A 44 -4.87 -40.75 22.08
CA ASN A 44 -5.62 -41.68 22.93
C ASN A 44 -6.51 -42.67 22.13
N ASP A 45 -6.22 -42.89 20.85
CA ASP A 45 -6.97 -43.79 19.95
C ASP A 45 -8.45 -43.42 19.80
N MET A 46 -8.81 -42.15 20.02
CA MET A 46 -10.19 -41.63 19.90
C MET A 46 -10.38 -40.79 18.61
N ASP A 47 -9.75 -41.19 17.52
CA ASP A 47 -9.83 -40.45 16.21
C ASP A 47 -11.26 -40.32 15.68
N GLY A 48 -12.11 -41.35 15.93
CA GLY A 48 -13.50 -41.30 15.53
C GLY A 48 -14.26 -40.16 16.20
N LEU A 49 -14.11 -40.06 17.53
CA LEU A 49 -14.74 -39.01 18.33
C LEU A 49 -14.26 -37.61 17.91
N ALA A 50 -12.97 -37.47 17.58
CA ALA A 50 -12.41 -36.20 17.14
C ALA A 50 -13.03 -35.74 15.82
N ARG A 51 -13.25 -36.66 14.87
CA ARG A 51 -13.92 -36.39 13.58
C ARG A 51 -15.38 -36.06 13.74
N ASP A 52 -16.10 -36.81 14.60
CA ASP A 52 -17.52 -36.56 14.87
C ASP A 52 -17.77 -35.21 15.52
N LEU A 53 -16.81 -34.72 16.32
CA LEU A 53 -16.83 -33.38 16.92
C LEU A 53 -16.37 -32.29 15.95
N GLY A 54 -15.97 -32.64 14.71
CA GLY A 54 -15.48 -31.70 13.72
C GLY A 54 -14.15 -31.03 14.11
N LEU A 55 -13.37 -31.68 14.98
CA LEU A 55 -12.06 -31.19 15.42
C LEU A 55 -10.98 -31.54 14.39
N GLY A 56 -9.98 -30.68 14.27
CA GLY A 56 -8.85 -30.87 13.35
C GLY A 56 -8.52 -29.61 12.55
N PRO A 57 -7.57 -29.70 11.63
CA PRO A 57 -7.23 -28.58 10.75
C PRO A 57 -8.41 -28.23 9.85
N THR A 58 -8.88 -26.98 9.94
CA THR A 58 -10.01 -26.49 9.14
C THR A 58 -9.52 -25.74 7.92
N LEU A 59 -10.18 -25.96 6.77
CA LEU A 59 -9.80 -25.33 5.50
C LEU A 59 -10.20 -23.85 5.44
N TRP A 60 -11.32 -23.49 6.09
CA TRP A 60 -11.89 -22.17 6.01
C TRP A 60 -11.18 -21.12 6.89
N VAL A 61 -10.60 -21.52 8.00
CA VAL A 61 -9.93 -20.63 8.95
C VAL A 61 -8.75 -19.91 8.31
N TYR A 62 -8.00 -20.63 7.49
CA TYR A 62 -6.86 -20.05 6.78
C TYR A 62 -7.28 -18.91 5.84
N ASP A 63 -8.29 -19.14 5.00
CA ASP A 63 -8.81 -18.13 4.07
C ASP A 63 -9.40 -16.92 4.82
N VAL A 64 -10.21 -17.19 5.86
CA VAL A 64 -10.83 -16.12 6.66
C VAL A 64 -9.76 -15.28 7.38
N SER A 65 -8.78 -15.90 8.02
CA SER A 65 -7.71 -15.19 8.72
C SER A 65 -6.91 -14.30 7.77
N ARG A 66 -6.52 -14.84 6.63
CA ARG A 66 -5.75 -14.12 5.62
C ARG A 66 -6.53 -12.94 5.03
N MET A 67 -7.77 -13.17 4.61
CA MET A 67 -8.62 -12.12 4.04
C MET A 67 -8.92 -11.03 5.07
N THR A 68 -9.26 -11.41 6.30
CA THR A 68 -9.55 -10.45 7.38
C THR A 68 -8.30 -9.64 7.75
N GLY A 69 -7.14 -10.30 7.84
CA GLY A 69 -5.87 -9.64 8.08
C GLY A 69 -5.50 -8.65 6.99
N GLY A 70 -5.66 -9.02 5.72
CA GLY A 70 -5.44 -8.13 4.58
C GLY A 70 -6.37 -6.90 4.57
N VAL A 71 -7.66 -7.11 4.83
CA VAL A 71 -8.65 -6.03 4.96
C VAL A 71 -8.27 -5.10 6.11
N LEU A 72 -7.94 -5.65 7.28
CA LEU A 72 -7.53 -4.89 8.45
C LEU A 72 -6.30 -4.02 8.17
N PHE A 73 -5.26 -4.61 7.59
CA PHE A 73 -4.02 -3.91 7.29
C PHE A 73 -4.25 -2.74 6.31
N MET A 74 -4.93 -2.99 5.21
CA MET A 74 -5.16 -1.97 4.19
C MET A 74 -6.07 -0.85 4.67
N ALA A 75 -7.16 -1.19 5.32
CA ALA A 75 -8.13 -0.19 5.75
C ALA A 75 -7.65 0.61 6.97
N ALA A 76 -6.77 0.06 7.82
CA ALA A 76 -6.15 0.77 8.93
C ALA A 76 -5.04 1.74 8.50
N ALA A 77 -4.54 1.66 7.28
CA ALA A 77 -3.39 2.43 6.82
C ALA A 77 -3.62 3.96 6.89
N GLY A 78 -4.83 4.45 6.56
CA GLY A 78 -5.20 5.86 6.70
C GLY A 78 -5.18 6.34 8.16
N TYR A 79 -5.69 5.53 9.07
CA TYR A 79 -5.64 5.79 10.51
C TYR A 79 -4.19 5.79 11.03
N ALA A 80 -3.37 4.86 10.58
CA ALA A 80 -1.95 4.80 10.93
C ALA A 80 -1.19 6.06 10.47
N LEU A 81 -1.49 6.57 9.27
CA LEU A 81 -0.92 7.83 8.78
C LEU A 81 -1.35 9.01 9.65
N MET A 82 -2.63 9.11 10.01
CA MET A 82 -3.16 10.15 10.91
C MET A 82 -2.46 10.14 12.26
N ARG A 83 -2.11 8.97 12.79
CA ARG A 83 -1.40 8.81 14.07
C ARG A 83 0.11 9.01 13.98
N GLY A 84 0.65 9.20 12.79
CA GLY A 84 2.08 9.39 12.58
C GLY A 84 2.93 8.16 12.93
N VAL A 85 2.34 6.96 12.87
CA VAL A 85 3.01 5.69 13.25
C VAL A 85 3.90 5.14 12.12
N HIS A 86 3.98 5.84 10.98
CA HIS A 86 4.88 5.42 9.90
C HIS A 86 6.34 5.55 10.32
N ILE A 87 7.09 4.48 10.09
CA ILE A 87 8.52 4.41 10.42
C ILE A 87 9.26 5.47 9.60
N ARG A 88 9.95 6.39 10.31
CA ARG A 88 10.83 7.41 9.75
C ARG A 88 12.22 7.23 10.34
N ALA A 89 13.24 7.47 9.55
CA ALA A 89 14.60 7.56 10.05
C ALA A 89 14.93 9.02 10.37
N ASP A 90 14.99 9.38 11.64
CA ASP A 90 15.05 10.78 12.09
C ASP A 90 16.48 11.32 12.28
N PHE A 91 17.51 10.64 11.77
CA PHE A 91 18.91 10.97 12.04
C PHE A 91 19.29 12.40 11.66
N ILE A 92 18.91 12.87 10.49
CA ILE A 92 19.20 14.20 9.98
C ILE A 92 18.01 15.13 10.22
N TYR A 93 16.81 14.62 9.98
CA TYR A 93 15.55 15.35 10.04
C TYR A 93 15.30 16.01 11.39
N ARG A 94 15.64 15.36 12.49
CA ARG A 94 15.47 15.86 13.86
C ARG A 94 16.23 17.14 14.14
N ASN A 95 17.34 17.39 13.43
CA ASN A 95 18.19 18.57 13.64
C ASN A 95 17.71 19.82 12.89
N TRP A 96 16.68 19.69 12.05
CA TRP A 96 16.18 20.80 11.25
C TRP A 96 15.17 21.66 12.00
N SER A 97 15.06 22.93 11.60
CA SER A 97 14.03 23.81 12.14
C SER A 97 12.62 23.32 11.75
N PRO A 98 11.57 23.56 12.56
CA PRO A 98 10.21 23.12 12.25
C PRO A 98 9.70 23.58 10.87
N LYS A 99 10.11 24.77 10.42
CA LYS A 99 9.77 25.31 9.10
C LYS A 99 10.45 24.52 7.97
N THR A 100 11.70 24.14 8.17
CA THR A 100 12.46 23.32 7.20
C THR A 100 11.86 21.91 7.13
N GLN A 101 11.55 21.33 8.28
CA GLN A 101 10.88 20.02 8.35
C GLN A 101 9.56 20.04 7.56
N ALA A 102 8.70 21.04 7.81
CA ALA A 102 7.43 21.18 7.10
C ALA A 102 7.62 21.39 5.58
N THR A 103 8.67 22.11 5.16
CA THR A 103 8.96 22.30 3.74
C THR A 103 9.41 21.01 3.07
N VAL A 104 10.31 20.28 3.73
CA VAL A 104 10.79 18.98 3.22
C VAL A 104 9.63 17.97 3.17
N ASP A 105 8.84 17.87 4.24
CA ASP A 105 7.69 16.98 4.28
C ASP A 105 6.70 17.28 3.15
N ALA A 106 6.32 18.53 2.94
CA ALA A 106 5.41 18.90 1.87
C ALA A 106 5.98 18.57 0.48
N THR A 107 7.28 18.81 0.27
CA THR A 107 7.95 18.45 -0.99
C THR A 107 7.93 16.95 -1.22
N MET A 108 8.22 16.16 -0.17
CA MET A 108 8.21 14.71 -0.23
C MET A 108 6.79 14.13 -0.42
N TYR A 109 5.78 14.73 0.21
CA TYR A 109 4.38 14.36 -0.04
C TYR A 109 4.02 14.56 -1.51
N LEU A 110 4.40 15.70 -2.11
CA LEU A 110 4.15 15.95 -3.52
C LEU A 110 4.99 15.05 -4.44
N ALA A 111 6.29 14.91 -4.18
CA ALA A 111 7.19 14.20 -5.08
C ALA A 111 7.03 12.67 -5.06
N PHE A 112 6.82 12.09 -3.87
CA PHE A 112 6.84 10.64 -3.69
C PHE A 112 5.47 10.07 -3.31
N TYR A 113 4.79 10.68 -2.33
CA TYR A 113 3.57 10.13 -1.76
C TYR A 113 2.41 10.14 -2.74
N PHE A 114 2.05 11.31 -3.27
CA PHE A 114 0.88 11.41 -4.16
C PHE A 114 1.03 10.63 -5.46
N PRO A 115 2.15 10.69 -6.18
CA PRO A 115 2.30 9.87 -7.38
C PRO A 115 2.18 8.37 -7.09
N ALA A 116 2.85 7.90 -6.02
CA ALA A 116 2.81 6.50 -5.62
C ALA A 116 1.40 6.05 -5.22
N MET A 117 0.72 6.85 -4.39
CA MET A 117 -0.61 6.49 -3.88
C MET A 117 -1.71 6.61 -4.92
N LEU A 118 -1.66 7.60 -5.81
CA LEU A 118 -2.59 7.70 -6.94
C LEU A 118 -2.45 6.49 -7.88
N PHE A 119 -1.21 6.13 -8.16
CA PHE A 119 -0.92 4.97 -8.98
C PHE A 119 -1.40 3.68 -8.32
N PHE A 120 -1.07 3.49 -7.04
CA PHE A 120 -1.53 2.35 -6.25
C PHE A 120 -3.08 2.27 -6.20
N PHE A 121 -3.75 3.39 -5.98
CA PHE A 121 -5.22 3.47 -5.98
C PHE A 121 -5.80 2.98 -7.31
N TRP A 122 -5.23 3.45 -8.43
CA TRP A 122 -5.68 3.03 -9.75
C TRP A 122 -5.51 1.54 -9.99
N VAL A 123 -4.30 1.01 -9.78
CA VAL A 123 -4.02 -0.42 -9.96
C VAL A 123 -4.93 -1.27 -9.07
N SER A 124 -5.15 -0.85 -7.83
CA SER A 124 -6.04 -1.55 -6.90
C SER A 124 -7.50 -1.53 -7.34
N MET A 125 -7.95 -0.43 -7.97
CA MET A 125 -9.30 -0.35 -8.57
C MET A 125 -9.47 -1.34 -9.72
N ASP A 126 -8.54 -1.34 -10.70
CA ASP A 126 -8.58 -2.27 -11.84
C ASP A 126 -8.57 -3.73 -11.36
N TYR A 127 -7.72 -4.04 -10.39
CA TYR A 127 -7.61 -5.36 -9.79
C TYR A 127 -8.89 -5.80 -9.06
N THR A 128 -9.51 -4.88 -8.34
CA THR A 128 -10.77 -5.14 -7.62
C THR A 128 -11.92 -5.35 -8.61
N VAL A 129 -12.04 -4.49 -9.63
CA VAL A 129 -13.08 -4.61 -10.65
C VAL A 129 -12.96 -5.94 -11.38
N LYS A 130 -11.75 -6.35 -11.77
CA LYS A 130 -11.52 -7.66 -12.39
C LYS A 130 -11.98 -8.79 -11.47
N ALA A 131 -11.64 -8.75 -10.18
CA ALA A 131 -12.04 -9.77 -9.21
C ALA A 131 -13.57 -9.90 -9.07
N TRP A 132 -14.30 -8.78 -9.15
CA TRP A 132 -15.77 -8.78 -9.13
C TRP A 132 -16.37 -9.31 -10.44
N VAL A 133 -15.81 -8.93 -11.60
CA VAL A 133 -16.30 -9.37 -12.92
C VAL A 133 -16.06 -10.85 -13.14
N THR A 134 -14.87 -11.35 -12.79
CA THR A 134 -14.52 -12.78 -12.95
C THR A 134 -15.00 -13.66 -11.81
N TRP A 135 -15.53 -13.06 -10.73
CA TRP A 135 -15.90 -13.75 -9.49
C TRP A 135 -14.80 -14.66 -8.98
N GLU A 136 -13.60 -14.10 -8.92
CA GLU A 136 -12.36 -14.83 -8.64
C GLU A 136 -12.39 -15.47 -7.26
N ARG A 137 -11.93 -16.72 -7.19
CA ARG A 137 -11.90 -17.53 -5.97
C ARG A 137 -10.46 -17.84 -5.56
N SER A 138 -10.25 -18.01 -4.27
CA SER A 138 -8.97 -18.46 -3.72
C SER A 138 -8.64 -19.86 -4.23
N MET A 139 -7.41 -20.06 -4.71
CA MET A 139 -6.89 -21.38 -5.09
C MET A 139 -6.03 -22.01 -3.98
N ASP A 140 -5.91 -21.35 -2.85
CA ASP A 140 -5.01 -21.77 -1.76
C ASP A 140 -5.62 -22.85 -0.87
N THR A 141 -6.95 -22.88 -0.80
CA THR A 141 -7.68 -23.89 -0.03
C THR A 141 -8.79 -24.53 -0.85
N ALA A 142 -9.20 -25.72 -0.46
CA ALA A 142 -10.32 -26.41 -1.10
C ALA A 142 -11.68 -25.71 -0.89
N LEU A 143 -11.76 -24.72 0.02
CA LEU A 143 -12.96 -23.91 0.23
C LEU A 143 -13.25 -22.98 -0.95
N MET A 144 -12.22 -22.57 -1.71
CA MET A 144 -12.34 -21.63 -2.83
C MET A 144 -13.13 -20.37 -2.46
N ALA A 145 -12.77 -19.73 -1.34
CA ALA A 145 -13.44 -18.52 -0.86
C ALA A 145 -13.39 -17.38 -1.88
N PRO A 146 -14.45 -16.54 -2.03
CA PRO A 146 -14.46 -15.43 -2.96
C PRO A 146 -13.46 -14.34 -2.54
N LEU A 147 -12.56 -13.94 -3.44
CA LEU A 147 -11.51 -12.93 -3.18
C LEU A 147 -12.01 -11.49 -3.36
N ALA A 148 -13.07 -11.27 -4.12
CA ALA A 148 -13.55 -9.94 -4.48
C ALA A 148 -13.84 -9.03 -3.28
N PRO A 149 -14.50 -9.47 -2.18
CA PRO A 149 -14.72 -8.63 -1.02
C PRO A 149 -13.42 -8.20 -0.32
N ALA A 150 -12.47 -9.13 -0.17
CA ALA A 150 -11.19 -8.83 0.47
C ALA A 150 -10.35 -7.84 -0.36
N ARG A 151 -10.36 -8.00 -1.69
CA ARG A 151 -9.67 -7.09 -2.61
C ARG A 151 -10.28 -5.69 -2.62
N SER A 152 -11.58 -5.53 -2.34
CA SER A 152 -12.23 -4.23 -2.24
C SER A 152 -11.64 -3.35 -1.12
N ALA A 153 -11.00 -3.95 -0.13
CA ALA A 153 -10.30 -3.21 0.92
C ALA A 153 -9.07 -2.44 0.40
N MET A 154 -8.45 -2.89 -0.71
CA MET A 154 -7.27 -2.23 -1.28
C MET A 154 -7.58 -0.81 -1.77
N PRO A 155 -8.55 -0.58 -2.69
CA PRO A 155 -8.89 0.77 -3.11
C PRO A 155 -9.51 1.61 -1.99
N ILE A 156 -10.26 1.01 -1.07
CA ILE A 156 -10.81 1.74 0.09
C ILE A 156 -9.68 2.24 0.97
N GLY A 157 -8.71 1.40 1.32
CA GLY A 157 -7.55 1.77 2.12
C GLY A 157 -6.67 2.81 1.42
N ALA A 158 -6.42 2.65 0.13
CA ALA A 158 -5.69 3.62 -0.68
C ALA A 158 -6.40 4.98 -0.73
N PHE A 159 -7.72 5.00 -0.85
CA PHE A 159 -8.52 6.21 -0.80
C PHE A 159 -8.43 6.91 0.58
N LEU A 160 -8.55 6.16 1.67
CA LEU A 160 -8.39 6.70 3.04
C LEU A 160 -6.99 7.28 3.25
N LEU A 161 -5.96 6.61 2.72
CA LEU A 161 -4.59 7.14 2.72
C LEU A 161 -4.50 8.43 1.92
N LEU A 162 -5.03 8.49 0.70
CA LEU A 162 -4.98 9.68 -0.15
C LEU A 162 -5.61 10.90 0.52
N ILE A 163 -6.80 10.75 1.09
CA ILE A 163 -7.45 11.87 1.80
C ILE A 163 -6.66 12.29 3.04
N GLN A 164 -6.07 11.34 3.78
CA GLN A 164 -5.21 11.68 4.90
C GLN A 164 -3.92 12.38 4.47
N GLY A 165 -3.32 11.95 3.35
CA GLY A 165 -2.16 12.62 2.77
C GLY A 165 -2.44 14.09 2.42
N ILE A 166 -3.64 14.39 1.92
CA ILE A 166 -4.08 15.78 1.69
C ILE A 166 -4.15 16.55 3.01
N ALA A 167 -4.68 15.95 4.08
CA ALA A 167 -4.74 16.61 5.40
C ALA A 167 -3.34 16.90 5.94
N GLU A 168 -2.39 15.95 5.82
CA GLU A 168 -1.00 16.13 6.24
C GLU A 168 -0.29 17.21 5.41
N LEU A 169 -0.48 17.21 4.08
CA LEU A 169 0.05 18.25 3.22
C LEU A 169 -0.45 19.64 3.62
N LEU A 170 -1.76 19.78 3.91
CA LEU A 170 -2.32 21.05 4.36
C LEU A 170 -1.74 21.49 5.71
N ARG A 171 -1.46 20.56 6.62
CA ARG A 171 -0.76 20.84 7.89
C ARG A 171 0.65 21.34 7.66
N CYS A 172 1.40 20.65 6.80
CA CYS A 172 2.76 21.08 6.42
C CYS A 172 2.74 22.48 5.79
N CYS A 173 1.80 22.75 4.88
CA CYS A 173 1.64 24.08 4.28
C CYS A 173 1.35 25.17 5.31
N HIS A 174 0.60 24.88 6.37
CA HIS A 174 0.29 25.83 7.41
C HIS A 174 1.49 26.12 8.33
N GLN A 175 2.35 25.11 8.54
CA GLN A 175 3.57 25.25 9.36
C GLN A 175 4.75 25.88 8.60
N MET A 176 4.70 25.90 7.27
CA MET A 176 5.70 26.55 6.43
C MET A 176 5.72 28.08 6.63
N GLY A 177 6.87 28.69 6.38
CA GLY A 177 6.95 30.14 6.26
C GLY A 177 6.19 30.66 5.05
N GLY A 178 5.59 31.85 5.13
CA GLY A 178 4.73 32.40 4.07
C GLY A 178 5.37 32.50 2.67
N THR A 179 6.67 32.64 2.57
CA THR A 179 7.42 32.62 1.30
C THR A 179 7.48 31.22 0.68
N ALA A 180 7.72 30.18 1.48
CA ALA A 180 7.75 28.79 1.03
C ALA A 180 6.34 28.32 0.62
N GLN A 181 5.34 28.64 1.43
CA GLN A 181 3.94 28.35 1.12
C GLN A 181 3.48 29.00 -0.19
N ARG A 182 3.82 30.27 -0.42
CA ARG A 182 3.47 30.97 -1.67
C ARG A 182 4.11 30.32 -2.89
N ARG A 183 5.40 29.94 -2.80
CA ARG A 183 6.09 29.21 -3.88
C ARG A 183 5.42 27.86 -4.16
N LEU A 184 5.13 27.08 -3.13
CA LEU A 184 4.49 25.78 -3.27
C LEU A 184 3.12 25.91 -3.95
N LEU A 185 2.30 26.90 -3.53
CA LEU A 185 0.99 27.15 -4.15
C LEU A 185 1.12 27.61 -5.63
N GLN A 186 2.19 28.32 -5.99
CA GLN A 186 2.46 28.68 -7.38
C GLN A 186 2.86 27.48 -8.24
N PHE A 187 3.60 26.52 -7.69
CA PHE A 187 3.99 25.29 -8.41
C PHE A 187 2.91 24.22 -8.43
N LEU A 188 1.94 24.27 -7.52
CA LEU A 188 0.89 23.26 -7.41
C LEU A 188 0.08 23.05 -8.70
N PRO A 189 -0.36 24.07 -9.45
CA PRO A 189 -1.06 23.87 -10.71
C PRO A 189 -0.20 23.16 -11.77
N VAL A 190 1.07 23.55 -11.89
CA VAL A 190 2.03 22.91 -12.81
C VAL A 190 2.26 21.45 -12.43
N TYR A 191 2.35 21.17 -11.13
CA TYR A 191 2.48 19.82 -10.60
C TYR A 191 1.24 18.97 -10.91
N ILE A 192 0.03 19.48 -10.69
CA ILE A 192 -1.22 18.78 -11.00
C ILE A 192 -1.33 18.49 -12.50
N ILE A 193 -0.97 19.48 -13.36
CA ILE A 193 -0.95 19.28 -14.80
C ILE A 193 0.08 18.21 -15.18
N GLY A 194 1.28 18.25 -14.61
CA GLY A 194 2.32 17.25 -14.82
C GLY A 194 1.87 15.84 -14.42
N LEU A 195 1.25 15.70 -13.26
CA LEU A 195 0.65 14.45 -12.82
C LEU A 195 -0.45 13.98 -13.79
N ALA A 196 -1.36 14.86 -14.17
CA ALA A 196 -2.44 14.55 -15.09
C ALA A 196 -1.90 14.10 -16.46
N LEU A 197 -0.82 14.70 -16.96
CA LEU A 197 -0.17 14.29 -18.19
C LEU A 197 0.50 12.92 -18.06
N VAL A 198 1.22 12.67 -16.96
CA VAL A 198 1.88 11.37 -16.72
C VAL A 198 0.83 10.26 -16.60
N PHE A 199 -0.21 10.47 -15.80
CA PHE A 199 -1.30 9.51 -15.67
C PHE A 199 -2.10 9.39 -16.97
N GLY A 200 -2.41 10.49 -17.63
CA GLY A 200 -3.11 10.50 -18.92
C GLY A 200 -2.36 9.69 -19.98
N ASN A 201 -1.03 9.73 -20.00
CA ASN A 201 -0.23 8.94 -20.91
C ASN A 201 -0.27 7.43 -20.58
N VAL A 202 -0.33 7.09 -19.28
CA VAL A 202 -0.48 5.69 -18.85
C VAL A 202 -1.85 5.13 -19.27
N PHE A 203 -2.91 5.96 -19.21
CA PHE A 203 -4.30 5.53 -19.49
C PHE A 203 -4.70 5.65 -20.94
N PHE A 204 -4.19 6.65 -21.64
CA PHE A 204 -4.50 6.95 -23.02
C PHE A 204 -3.21 7.06 -23.86
N PRO A 205 -2.47 5.94 -24.01
CA PRO A 205 -1.19 5.95 -24.72
C PRO A 205 -1.32 6.39 -26.18
N ASP A 206 -2.51 6.25 -26.78
CA ASP A 206 -2.78 6.61 -28.16
C ASP A 206 -3.08 8.11 -28.34
N VAL A 207 -3.44 8.82 -27.26
CA VAL A 207 -3.82 10.25 -27.28
C VAL A 207 -2.65 11.14 -26.90
N ILE A 208 -1.75 10.67 -26.02
CA ILE A 208 -0.63 11.45 -25.53
C ILE A 208 0.68 10.72 -25.86
N THR A 209 1.42 11.23 -26.84
CA THR A 209 2.69 10.66 -27.33
C THR A 209 3.89 10.86 -26.40
N LEU A 210 3.66 11.20 -25.11
CA LEU A 210 4.72 11.29 -24.09
C LEU A 210 5.42 9.93 -23.83
N GLY A 211 4.77 8.81 -24.16
CA GLY A 211 5.37 7.47 -24.06
C GLY A 211 6.64 7.33 -24.89
N GLY A 212 6.67 7.93 -26.09
CA GLY A 212 7.86 7.96 -26.93
C GLY A 212 8.97 8.85 -26.38
N ILE A 213 8.62 9.97 -25.74
CA ILE A 213 9.59 10.90 -25.12
C ILE A 213 10.16 10.30 -23.84
N LEU A 214 9.34 9.66 -23.01
CA LEU A 214 9.80 8.96 -21.81
C LEU A 214 10.62 7.73 -22.17
N ASP A 215 10.20 6.92 -23.14
CA ASP A 215 10.91 5.73 -23.59
C ASP A 215 12.24 6.10 -24.30
N SER A 216 12.27 7.20 -25.07
CA SER A 216 13.50 7.72 -25.66
C SER A 216 14.39 8.42 -24.62
N GLY A 217 13.82 9.11 -23.64
CA GLY A 217 14.57 9.73 -22.55
C GLY A 217 15.19 8.66 -21.62
N PHE A 218 14.48 7.61 -21.31
CA PHE A 218 15.00 6.49 -20.50
C PHE A 218 15.93 5.58 -21.31
N LYS A 219 15.70 5.37 -22.60
CA LYS A 219 16.64 4.69 -23.49
C LYS A 219 17.84 5.55 -23.89
N GLY A 220 17.69 6.87 -23.92
CA GLY A 220 18.78 7.81 -24.20
C GLY A 220 19.76 8.01 -23.02
N ALA A 221 19.39 7.63 -21.79
CA ALA A 221 20.32 7.37 -20.69
C ALA A 221 21.14 6.08 -20.92
N GLY A 222 21.21 5.62 -22.13
CA GLY A 222 21.68 4.36 -22.68
C GLY A 222 23.16 4.09 -22.54
N GLY A 223 23.54 3.67 -21.40
CA GLY A 223 24.83 3.10 -21.00
C GLY A 223 24.70 2.40 -19.66
N LEU A 224 23.56 2.57 -18.97
CA LEU A 224 23.34 1.95 -17.66
C LEU A 224 22.80 0.52 -17.86
N THR A 225 23.58 -0.46 -17.41
CA THR A 225 23.12 -1.85 -17.37
C THR A 225 22.07 -2.03 -16.26
N GLN A 226 21.19 -3.03 -16.37
CA GLN A 226 20.16 -3.31 -15.35
C GLN A 226 20.72 -3.39 -13.92
N PRO A 227 21.89 -4.00 -13.65
CA PRO A 227 22.50 -3.97 -12.32
C PRO A 227 22.84 -2.57 -11.83
N MET A 228 23.29 -1.67 -12.71
CA MET A 228 23.60 -0.28 -12.33
C MET A 228 22.36 0.50 -11.94
N ILE A 229 21.23 0.26 -12.62
CA ILE A 229 19.92 0.86 -12.26
C ILE A 229 19.52 0.40 -10.85
N GLY A 230 19.71 -0.88 -10.51
CA GLY A 230 19.47 -1.41 -9.17
C GLY A 230 20.32 -0.74 -8.07
N VAL A 231 21.62 -0.55 -8.35
CA VAL A 231 22.53 0.15 -7.39
C VAL A 231 22.10 1.61 -7.19
N ILE A 232 21.75 2.32 -8.26
CA ILE A 232 21.25 3.70 -8.17
C ILE A 232 19.95 3.75 -7.36
N MET A 233 19.05 2.81 -7.59
CA MET A 233 17.80 2.70 -6.80
C MET A 233 18.09 2.56 -5.30
N ILE A 234 19.01 1.69 -4.92
CA ILE A 234 19.41 1.50 -3.52
C ILE A 234 20.02 2.80 -2.95
N ALA A 235 20.89 3.46 -3.71
CA ALA A 235 21.51 4.71 -3.28
C ALA A 235 20.47 5.82 -3.05
N VAL A 236 19.51 5.97 -3.97
CA VAL A 236 18.41 6.95 -3.83
C VAL A 236 17.50 6.58 -2.68
N MET A 237 17.23 5.28 -2.46
CA MET A 237 16.46 4.78 -1.31
C MET A 237 17.14 5.15 0.00
N LEU A 238 18.44 4.89 0.15
CA LEU A 238 19.18 5.24 1.35
C LEU A 238 19.17 6.75 1.59
N LEU A 239 19.37 7.55 0.55
CA LEU A 239 19.32 9.01 0.64
C LEU A 239 17.94 9.49 1.11
N ALA A 240 16.85 8.96 0.55
CA ALA A 240 15.49 9.32 0.94
C ALA A 240 15.18 8.93 2.39
N ILE A 241 15.69 7.76 2.84
CA ILE A 241 15.58 7.32 4.23
C ILE A 241 16.33 8.28 5.16
N PHE A 242 17.55 8.71 4.81
CA PHE A 242 18.31 9.67 5.60
C PHE A 242 17.66 11.05 5.69
N VAL A 243 16.93 11.46 4.66
CA VAL A 243 16.13 12.70 4.65
C VAL A 243 14.93 12.60 5.61
N GLY A 244 14.56 11.39 6.06
CA GLY A 244 13.52 11.17 7.07
C GLY A 244 12.10 11.04 6.51
N PHE A 245 11.96 10.70 5.22
CA PHE A 245 10.65 10.38 4.66
C PHE A 245 10.19 8.96 5.03
N PRO A 246 8.87 8.69 5.17
CA PRO A 246 8.38 7.36 5.48
C PRO A 246 8.85 6.32 4.47
N ILE A 247 9.50 5.27 4.96
CA ILE A 247 10.16 4.23 4.15
C ILE A 247 9.19 3.57 3.18
N SER A 248 7.96 3.29 3.65
CA SER A 248 6.93 2.60 2.85
C SER A 248 6.60 3.33 1.55
N PHE A 249 6.39 4.64 1.60
CA PHE A 249 6.03 5.43 0.42
C PHE A 249 7.21 5.62 -0.53
N THR A 250 8.41 5.76 0.05
CA THR A 250 9.66 5.82 -0.74
C THR A 250 9.85 4.52 -1.53
N LEU A 251 9.68 3.37 -0.91
CA LEU A 251 9.83 2.07 -1.57
C LEU A 251 8.81 1.88 -2.69
N ILE A 252 7.55 2.23 -2.45
CA ILE A 252 6.51 2.15 -3.48
C ILE A 252 6.88 3.03 -4.67
N PHE A 253 7.22 4.31 -4.43
CA PHE A 253 7.58 5.24 -5.49
C PHE A 253 8.80 4.78 -6.28
N LEU A 254 9.90 4.42 -5.60
CA LEU A 254 11.12 3.94 -6.24
C LEU A 254 10.89 2.65 -7.01
N GLY A 255 10.10 1.73 -6.48
CA GLY A 255 9.70 0.52 -7.16
C GLY A 255 9.00 0.80 -8.48
N PHE A 256 8.12 1.80 -8.53
CA PHE A 256 7.46 2.20 -9.77
C PHE A 256 8.43 2.87 -10.76
N VAL A 257 9.18 3.88 -10.32
CA VAL A 257 10.06 4.66 -11.19
C VAL A 257 11.20 3.80 -11.74
N PHE A 258 11.95 3.14 -10.87
CA PHE A 258 13.09 2.32 -11.30
C PHE A 258 12.65 1.01 -11.94
N GLY A 259 11.52 0.47 -11.53
CA GLY A 259 10.92 -0.67 -12.19
C GLY A 259 10.49 -0.34 -13.63
N ALA A 260 9.84 0.81 -13.86
CA ALA A 260 9.48 1.27 -15.19
C ALA A 260 10.73 1.51 -16.05
N TRP A 261 11.80 2.00 -15.45
CA TRP A 261 13.07 2.21 -16.15
C TRP A 261 13.78 0.90 -16.50
N GLY A 262 13.82 -0.07 -15.57
CA GLY A 262 14.55 -1.33 -15.77
C GLY A 262 13.82 -2.37 -16.63
N PHE A 263 12.48 -2.47 -16.50
CA PHE A 263 11.68 -3.51 -17.14
C PHE A 263 10.71 -3.00 -18.22
N GLY A 264 10.59 -1.68 -18.39
CA GLY A 264 9.60 -1.07 -19.28
C GLY A 264 8.21 -0.96 -18.63
N GLY A 265 7.50 0.14 -18.92
CA GLY A 265 6.31 0.57 -18.18
C GLY A 265 5.22 -0.49 -17.99
N LYS A 266 4.78 -1.18 -19.04
CA LYS A 266 3.69 -2.18 -18.97
C LYS A 266 4.06 -3.41 -18.14
N MET A 267 5.33 -3.84 -18.21
CA MET A 267 5.81 -5.04 -17.52
C MET A 267 5.88 -4.83 -16.00
N VAL A 268 6.26 -3.64 -15.56
CA VAL A 268 6.34 -3.29 -14.13
C VAL A 268 5.00 -3.36 -13.46
N PHE A 269 3.96 -2.86 -14.11
CA PHE A 269 2.60 -2.91 -13.56
C PHE A 269 2.11 -4.34 -13.35
N TYR A 270 2.38 -5.20 -14.32
CA TYR A 270 2.06 -6.61 -14.21
C TYR A 270 2.85 -7.29 -13.08
N LEU A 271 4.17 -7.07 -13.02
CA LEU A 271 5.03 -7.65 -11.99
C LEU A 271 4.66 -7.12 -10.59
N GLN A 272 4.39 -5.84 -10.44
CA GLN A 272 3.98 -5.28 -9.15
C GLN A 272 2.60 -5.78 -8.71
N THR A 273 1.66 -5.92 -9.64
CA THR A 273 0.35 -6.52 -9.33
C THR A 273 0.51 -7.97 -8.88
N LEU A 274 1.38 -8.75 -9.54
CA LEU A 274 1.71 -10.11 -9.13
C LEU A 274 2.37 -10.16 -7.76
N GLN A 275 3.37 -9.32 -7.52
CA GLN A 275 4.07 -9.24 -6.23
C GLN A 275 3.13 -8.80 -5.11
N PHE A 276 2.28 -7.82 -5.37
CA PHE A 276 1.28 -7.37 -4.40
C PHE A 276 0.30 -8.49 -4.07
N ASN A 277 -0.15 -9.22 -5.09
CA ASN A 277 -1.03 -10.37 -4.92
C ASN A 277 -0.33 -11.46 -4.08
N ASN A 278 0.91 -11.79 -4.39
CA ASN A 278 1.67 -12.80 -3.66
C ASN A 278 1.91 -12.37 -2.20
N VAL A 279 2.35 -11.14 -1.95
CA VAL A 279 2.60 -10.65 -0.58
C VAL A 279 1.33 -10.58 0.25
N MET A 280 0.21 -10.15 -0.35
CA MET A 280 -1.10 -10.16 0.34
C MET A 280 -1.66 -11.57 0.53
N LEU A 281 -1.13 -12.54 -0.23
CA LEU A 281 -1.55 -13.94 -0.18
C LEU A 281 -0.56 -14.83 0.58
N GLU A 282 0.65 -14.33 0.93
CA GLU A 282 1.64 -15.13 1.63
C GLU A 282 1.27 -15.37 3.10
N GLN A 283 1.49 -16.62 3.53
CA GLN A 283 1.21 -17.12 4.88
C GLN A 283 1.96 -16.37 5.99
N THR A 284 3.10 -15.78 5.66
CA THR A 284 3.99 -15.09 6.60
C THR A 284 3.42 -13.77 7.14
N LEU A 285 2.47 -13.15 6.44
CA LEU A 285 1.78 -11.94 6.92
C LEU A 285 0.51 -12.28 7.74
N ALA A 286 0.05 -13.52 7.66
CA ALA A 286 -1.13 -14.01 8.39
C ALA A 286 -0.76 -14.77 9.69
N ALA A 287 0.51 -15.04 9.92
CA ALA A 287 1.07 -15.65 11.14
C ALA A 287 1.60 -14.58 12.09
#